data_4025c4e2c1e32674cc59ff252d08a581
#
_entry.id   4025c4e2c1e32674cc59ff252d08a581
#
_cell.length_a   1.000
_cell.length_b   1.000
_cell.length_c   1.000
_cell.angle_alpha   90.00
_cell.angle_beta   90.00
_cell.angle_gamma   90.00
#
_symmetry.space_group_name_H-M   'P 1'
#
loop_
_entity.id
_entity.type
_entity.pdbx_description
1 polymer ?
#
loop_
_entity_poly.entity_id
_entity_poly.type
_entity_poly.pdbx_seq_one_letter_code
_entity_poly.pdbx_strand_id
1 'polypeptide(L)'
;VFPLYAIMVGGDSFFALFFLWFMVGILWIFKTQGEVLKNIKFDIFFAVIVFLMSASKNQGIYIALVTLVFCVICLKKYRIKILVTMFVPIFIFQFAYTGLLFKAARVSTVGKQEALSVCFQQTARYVKYHGDEVTGEEEAAIKKVLAYKKLAKKYQPALSDSVKGTYKSEATSTDLKNYFKVWLQMGLKHPDEYFQAFFANTYGYYAPLFNSRGGLYLGLSTVRFYRSNRKW
;
A
#
# COMPACT_ATOMS: atom_id res chain seq x y z
N VAL A 1 12.65 -2.63 19.65
CA VAL A 1 11.69 -2.86 18.55
C VAL A 1 12.38 -2.71 17.19
N PHE A 2 13.08 -1.59 16.91
CA PHE A 2 13.75 -1.34 15.62
C PHE A 2 14.81 -2.39 15.22
N PRO A 3 15.68 -2.90 16.11
CA PRO A 3 16.65 -3.93 15.72
C PRO A 3 16.00 -5.23 15.24
N LEU A 4 14.87 -5.61 15.82
CA LEU A 4 14.13 -6.82 15.39
C LEU A 4 13.51 -6.65 14.01
N TYR A 5 13.03 -5.44 13.68
CA TYR A 5 12.52 -5.14 12.33
C TYR A 5 13.64 -5.14 11.27
N ALA A 6 14.84 -4.71 11.63
CA ALA A 6 15.98 -4.72 10.71
C ALA A 6 16.44 -6.14 10.35
N ILE A 7 16.20 -7.11 11.22
CA ILE A 7 16.53 -8.53 10.99
C ILE A 7 15.43 -9.22 10.14
N MET A 8 14.20 -8.70 10.14
CA MET A 8 13.14 -9.22 9.29
C MET A 8 13.43 -8.85 7.84
N VAL A 9 13.77 -9.83 7.01
CA VAL A 9 13.97 -9.66 5.56
C VAL A 9 12.61 -9.41 4.92
N GLY A 10 12.15 -8.17 4.99
CA GLY A 10 10.89 -7.71 4.40
C GLY A 10 11.10 -6.48 3.52
N GLY A 11 10.30 -6.33 2.49
CA GLY A 11 10.35 -5.15 1.59
C GLY A 11 10.22 -3.82 2.35
N ASP A 12 9.56 -3.81 3.49
CA ASP A 12 9.37 -2.62 4.32
C ASP A 12 10.67 -2.13 4.96
N SER A 13 11.55 -3.02 5.42
CA SER A 13 12.84 -2.66 6.00
C SER A 13 13.78 -2.05 4.96
N PHE A 14 13.86 -2.64 3.78
CA PHE A 14 14.63 -2.08 2.67
C PHE A 14 14.06 -0.76 2.18
N PHE A 15 12.73 -0.67 2.06
CA PHE A 15 12.07 0.58 1.70
C PHE A 15 12.41 1.69 2.69
N ALA A 16 12.33 1.45 4.00
CA ALA A 16 12.63 2.44 5.02
C ALA A 16 14.08 2.97 4.91
N LEU A 17 15.05 2.08 4.62
CA LEU A 17 16.44 2.45 4.41
C LEU A 17 16.60 3.37 3.19
N PHE A 18 16.07 2.97 2.04
CA PHE A 18 16.18 3.77 0.81
C PHE A 18 15.38 5.07 0.88
N PHE A 19 14.22 5.04 1.55
CA PHE A 19 13.44 6.25 1.81
C PHE A 19 14.20 7.25 2.68
N LEU A 20 14.91 6.79 3.71
CA LEU A 20 15.76 7.68 4.53
C LEU A 20 16.86 8.33 3.69
N TRP A 21 17.59 7.56 2.89
CA TRP A 21 18.61 8.08 1.98
C TRP A 21 18.02 9.04 0.93
N PHE A 22 16.85 8.73 0.41
CA PHE A 22 16.11 9.61 -0.49
C PHE A 22 15.81 10.95 0.18
N MET A 23 15.27 10.94 1.42
CA MET A 23 14.98 12.17 2.17
C MET A 23 16.23 12.99 2.43
N VAL A 24 17.35 12.37 2.83
CA VAL A 24 18.63 13.04 3.02
C VAL A 24 19.11 13.67 1.70
N GLY A 25 19.00 12.96 0.59
CA GLY A 25 19.34 13.47 -0.73
C GLY A 25 18.50 14.68 -1.13
N ILE A 26 17.19 14.63 -0.92
CA ILE A 26 16.28 15.76 -1.18
C ILE A 26 16.64 16.97 -0.31
N LEU A 27 16.89 16.77 0.98
CA LEU A 27 17.31 17.86 1.88
C LEU A 27 18.63 18.48 1.41
N TRP A 28 19.58 17.68 0.94
CA TRP A 28 20.85 18.18 0.41
C TRP A 28 20.67 18.97 -0.89
N ILE A 29 19.82 18.49 -1.81
CA ILE A 29 19.46 19.21 -3.04
C ILE A 29 18.86 20.58 -2.69
N PHE A 30 17.92 20.66 -1.73
CA PHE A 30 17.34 21.93 -1.31
C PHE A 30 18.35 22.83 -0.58
N LYS A 31 19.16 22.29 0.34
CA LYS A 31 20.20 23.05 1.06
C LYS A 31 21.21 23.70 0.11
N THR A 32 21.55 23.01 -0.97
CA THR A 32 22.51 23.52 -1.98
C THR A 32 21.83 24.24 -3.14
N GLN A 33 20.53 24.50 -3.08
CA GLN A 33 19.75 25.10 -4.16
C GLN A 33 19.95 24.36 -5.50
N GLY A 34 20.16 23.03 -5.44
CA GLY A 34 20.42 22.17 -6.59
C GLY A 34 21.86 22.10 -7.08
N GLU A 35 22.81 22.86 -6.50
CA GLU A 35 24.23 22.86 -6.94
C GLU A 35 24.88 21.47 -6.80
N VAL A 36 24.46 20.66 -5.81
CA VAL A 36 24.96 19.28 -5.60
C VAL A 36 24.74 18.41 -6.84
N LEU A 37 23.72 18.68 -7.63
CA LEU A 37 23.41 17.94 -8.87
C LEU A 37 24.48 18.13 -9.96
N LYS A 38 25.40 19.10 -9.84
CA LYS A 38 26.56 19.20 -10.73
C LYS A 38 27.56 18.06 -10.53
N ASN A 39 27.56 17.46 -9.34
CA ASN A 39 28.43 16.33 -9.04
C ASN A 39 27.81 15.05 -9.58
N ILE A 40 28.39 14.51 -10.65
CA ILE A 40 27.91 13.29 -11.31
C ILE A 40 27.86 12.06 -10.36
N LYS A 41 28.76 11.99 -9.38
CA LYS A 41 28.75 10.90 -8.40
C LYS A 41 27.52 10.95 -7.52
N PHE A 42 27.13 12.16 -7.09
CA PHE A 42 25.90 12.36 -6.34
C PHE A 42 24.67 12.03 -7.19
N ASP A 43 24.64 12.49 -8.44
CA ASP A 43 23.55 12.25 -9.39
C ASP A 43 23.28 10.74 -9.56
N ILE A 44 24.35 9.99 -9.87
CA ILE A 44 24.26 8.54 -10.04
C ILE A 44 23.81 7.85 -8.74
N PHE A 45 24.44 8.21 -7.62
CA PHE A 45 24.05 7.65 -6.32
C PHE A 45 22.59 7.90 -6.01
N PHE A 46 22.11 9.14 -6.21
CA PHE A 46 20.73 9.49 -5.92
C PHE A 46 19.74 8.80 -6.88
N ALA A 47 20.08 8.68 -8.17
CA ALA A 47 19.29 7.91 -9.14
C ALA A 47 19.15 6.43 -8.74
N VAL A 48 20.24 5.82 -8.24
CA VAL A 48 20.22 4.44 -7.72
C VAL A 48 19.30 4.34 -6.49
N ILE A 49 19.34 5.31 -5.57
CA ILE A 49 18.45 5.32 -4.40
C ILE A 49 16.98 5.42 -4.82
N VAL A 50 16.65 6.29 -5.80
CA VAL A 50 15.29 6.40 -6.35
C VAL A 50 14.82 5.08 -6.97
N PHE A 51 15.70 4.41 -7.72
CA PHE A 51 15.42 3.10 -8.31
C PHE A 51 15.17 2.04 -7.24
N LEU A 52 16.05 1.90 -6.25
CA LEU A 52 15.95 0.89 -5.18
C LEU A 52 14.74 1.14 -4.28
N MET A 53 14.42 2.40 -3.98
CA MET A 53 13.21 2.76 -3.24
C MET A 53 11.94 2.34 -4.01
N SER A 54 11.91 2.59 -5.33
CA SER A 54 10.80 2.20 -6.20
C SER A 54 10.68 0.68 -6.33
N ALA A 55 11.82 -0.03 -6.37
CA ALA A 55 11.88 -1.48 -6.45
C ALA A 55 11.47 -2.18 -5.14
N SER A 56 11.74 -1.55 -4.00
CA SER A 56 11.42 -2.11 -2.69
C SER A 56 9.92 -2.08 -2.37
N LYS A 57 9.20 -1.06 -2.81
CA LYS A 57 7.77 -0.90 -2.56
C LYS A 57 7.11 0.02 -3.58
N ASN A 58 5.91 -0.35 -4.06
CA ASN A 58 5.17 0.45 -5.05
C ASN A 58 4.89 1.90 -4.60
N GLN A 59 4.72 2.14 -3.28
CA GLN A 59 4.57 3.49 -2.75
C GLN A 59 5.79 4.39 -3.04
N GLY A 60 6.98 3.81 -3.18
CA GLY A 60 8.19 4.54 -3.53
C GLY A 60 8.09 5.33 -4.82
N ILE A 61 7.41 4.77 -5.83
CA ILE A 61 7.18 5.44 -7.11
C ILE A 61 6.33 6.71 -6.91
N TYR A 62 5.23 6.60 -6.18
CA TYR A 62 4.33 7.74 -5.95
C TYR A 62 5.01 8.85 -5.16
N ILE A 63 5.76 8.49 -4.11
CA ILE A 63 6.55 9.44 -3.32
C ILE A 63 7.58 10.14 -4.21
N ALA A 64 8.32 9.39 -5.02
CA ALA A 64 9.32 9.96 -5.91
C ALA A 64 8.70 10.90 -6.96
N LEU A 65 7.55 10.54 -7.55
CA LEU A 65 6.85 11.38 -8.54
C LEU A 65 6.31 12.67 -7.92
N VAL A 66 5.67 12.60 -6.76
CA VAL A 66 5.18 13.81 -6.07
C VAL A 66 6.34 14.73 -5.68
N THR A 67 7.43 14.16 -5.16
CA THR A 67 8.64 14.91 -4.81
C THR A 67 9.30 15.50 -6.05
N LEU A 68 9.35 14.77 -7.17
CA LEU A 68 9.86 15.27 -8.45
C LEU A 68 9.13 16.52 -8.90
N VAL A 69 7.78 16.50 -8.90
CA VAL A 69 6.95 17.65 -9.26
C VAL A 69 7.29 18.85 -8.38
N PHE A 70 7.36 18.63 -7.07
CA PHE A 70 7.70 19.67 -6.11
C PHE A 70 9.11 20.25 -6.35
N CYS A 71 10.12 19.40 -6.56
CA CYS A 71 11.49 19.84 -6.87
C CYS A 71 11.57 20.64 -8.18
N VAL A 72 10.86 20.22 -9.22
CA VAL A 72 10.83 20.93 -10.52
C VAL A 72 10.19 22.31 -10.40
N ILE A 73 9.18 22.46 -9.55
CA ILE A 73 8.55 23.77 -9.29
C ILE A 73 9.50 24.68 -8.51
N CYS A 74 10.13 24.17 -7.45
CA CYS A 74 10.96 24.97 -6.53
C CYS A 74 12.34 25.30 -7.12
N LEU A 75 13.00 24.37 -7.81
CA LEU A 75 14.39 24.48 -8.27
C LEU A 75 14.48 24.72 -9.78
N LYS A 76 13.98 25.87 -10.23
CA LYS A 76 13.85 26.24 -11.66
C LYS A 76 15.13 26.09 -12.45
N LYS A 77 16.29 26.42 -11.87
CA LYS A 77 17.61 26.39 -12.51
C LYS A 77 18.06 24.96 -12.91
N TYR A 78 17.66 23.94 -12.14
CA TYR A 78 18.11 22.54 -12.30
C TYR A 78 17.00 21.57 -12.75
N ARG A 79 15.89 22.07 -13.28
CA ARG A 79 14.72 21.28 -13.65
C ARG A 79 15.04 20.07 -14.50
N ILE A 80 15.83 20.25 -15.57
CA ILE A 80 16.17 19.16 -16.50
C ILE A 80 16.98 18.08 -15.78
N LYS A 81 17.97 18.50 -14.97
CA LYS A 81 18.77 17.54 -14.20
C LYS A 81 17.94 16.77 -13.20
N ILE A 82 17.06 17.43 -12.45
CA ILE A 82 16.13 16.81 -11.51
C ILE A 82 15.22 15.81 -12.24
N LEU A 83 14.68 16.20 -13.40
CA LEU A 83 13.87 15.30 -14.22
C LEU A 83 14.66 14.05 -14.62
N VAL A 84 15.88 14.22 -15.13
CA VAL A 84 16.69 13.06 -15.53
C VAL A 84 17.04 12.18 -14.33
N THR A 85 17.53 12.77 -13.25
CA THR A 85 18.01 12.03 -12.06
C THR A 85 16.90 11.27 -11.35
N MET A 86 15.67 11.77 -11.35
CA MET A 86 14.56 11.12 -10.65
C MET A 86 13.62 10.35 -11.59
N PHE A 87 13.30 10.88 -12.77
CA PHE A 87 12.34 10.24 -13.68
C PHE A 87 12.93 9.03 -14.40
N VAL A 88 14.20 9.12 -14.85
CA VAL A 88 14.83 8.01 -15.59
C VAL A 88 14.88 6.71 -14.77
N PRO A 89 15.30 6.69 -13.50
CA PRO A 89 15.28 5.45 -12.72
C PRO A 89 13.87 4.91 -12.47
N ILE A 90 12.85 5.77 -12.30
CA ILE A 90 11.45 5.35 -12.20
C ILE A 90 11.00 4.69 -13.51
N PHE A 91 11.34 5.31 -14.65
CA PHE A 91 10.99 4.79 -15.96
C PHE A 91 11.68 3.44 -16.25
N ILE A 92 12.97 3.32 -15.94
CA ILE A 92 13.71 2.06 -16.06
C ILE A 92 13.05 0.98 -15.17
N PHE A 93 12.71 1.29 -13.94
CA PHE A 93 12.03 0.35 -13.06
C PHE A 93 10.68 -0.09 -13.64
N GLN A 94 9.85 0.85 -14.06
CA GLN A 94 8.51 0.55 -14.55
C GLN A 94 8.53 -0.23 -15.87
N PHE A 95 9.40 0.13 -16.80
CA PHE A 95 9.44 -0.47 -18.14
C PHE A 95 10.31 -1.72 -18.21
N ALA A 96 11.56 -1.66 -17.74
CA ALA A 96 12.49 -2.77 -17.85
C ALA A 96 12.24 -3.82 -16.78
N TYR A 97 12.09 -3.41 -15.52
CA TYR A 97 11.95 -4.34 -14.41
C TYR A 97 10.55 -4.94 -14.36
N THR A 98 9.49 -4.13 -14.28
CA THR A 98 8.12 -4.65 -14.19
C THR A 98 7.56 -5.09 -15.55
N GLY A 99 7.90 -4.40 -16.62
CA GLY A 99 7.38 -4.70 -17.96
C GLY A 99 8.01 -5.93 -18.61
N LEU A 100 9.32 -6.08 -18.51
CA LEU A 100 10.07 -7.16 -19.15
C LEU A 100 10.37 -8.32 -18.20
N LEU A 101 10.99 -8.05 -17.03
CA LEU A 101 11.43 -9.11 -16.13
C LEU A 101 10.27 -9.83 -15.45
N PHE A 102 9.24 -9.11 -14.97
CA PHE A 102 8.08 -9.75 -14.34
C PHE A 102 7.30 -10.62 -15.32
N LYS A 103 7.15 -10.16 -16.59
CA LYS A 103 6.52 -10.97 -17.63
C LYS A 103 7.35 -12.21 -17.97
N ALA A 104 8.66 -12.06 -18.10
CA ALA A 104 9.57 -13.17 -18.39
C ALA A 104 9.62 -14.18 -17.22
N ALA A 105 9.64 -13.72 -15.98
CA ALA A 105 9.66 -14.55 -14.80
C ALA A 105 8.27 -15.06 -14.36
N ARG A 106 7.19 -14.71 -15.08
CA ARG A 106 5.80 -15.06 -14.76
C ARG A 106 5.42 -14.68 -13.30
N VAL A 107 5.99 -13.60 -12.79
CA VAL A 107 5.67 -13.09 -11.45
C VAL A 107 4.31 -12.42 -11.50
N SER A 108 3.37 -12.88 -10.67
CA SER A 108 2.09 -12.21 -10.51
C SER A 108 2.29 -10.85 -9.83
N THR A 109 1.80 -9.79 -10.45
CA THR A 109 1.73 -8.47 -9.82
C THR A 109 0.81 -8.52 -8.60
N VAL A 110 1.05 -7.62 -7.64
CA VAL A 110 0.18 -7.45 -6.46
C VAL A 110 -1.28 -7.39 -6.91
N GLY A 111 -2.09 -8.28 -6.41
CA GLY A 111 -3.48 -8.44 -6.85
C GLY A 111 -4.31 -7.17 -6.60
N LYS A 112 -5.31 -6.92 -7.43
CA LYS A 112 -6.28 -5.82 -7.29
C LYS A 112 -6.89 -5.75 -5.88
N GLN A 113 -6.93 -6.88 -5.17
CA GLN A 113 -7.44 -7.00 -3.80
C GLN A 113 -6.72 -6.11 -2.78
N GLU A 114 -5.43 -5.82 -2.98
CA GLU A 114 -4.69 -4.93 -2.08
C GLU A 114 -5.13 -3.47 -2.25
N ALA A 115 -5.27 -3.02 -3.50
CA ALA A 115 -5.74 -1.67 -3.81
C ALA A 115 -7.19 -1.45 -3.36
N LEU A 116 -8.01 -2.48 -3.36
CA LEU A 116 -9.44 -2.43 -3.04
C LEU A 116 -9.75 -2.81 -1.58
N SER A 117 -8.74 -3.01 -0.76
CA SER A 117 -8.85 -3.47 0.62
C SER A 117 -9.84 -2.67 1.45
N VAL A 118 -9.82 -1.33 1.37
CA VAL A 118 -10.73 -0.45 2.11
C VAL A 118 -12.17 -0.67 1.68
N CYS A 119 -12.43 -0.68 0.38
CA CYS A 119 -13.79 -0.90 -0.16
C CYS A 119 -14.35 -2.27 0.27
N PHE A 120 -13.50 -3.30 0.26
CA PHE A 120 -13.91 -4.63 0.67
C PHE A 120 -14.24 -4.71 2.17
N GLN A 121 -13.46 -4.03 3.01
CA GLN A 121 -13.75 -3.93 4.45
C GLN A 121 -15.07 -3.22 4.72
N GLN A 122 -15.31 -2.10 4.04
CA GLN A 122 -16.56 -1.34 4.16
C GLN A 122 -17.77 -2.19 3.73
N THR A 123 -17.67 -2.88 2.58
CA THR A 123 -18.72 -3.82 2.14
C THR A 123 -18.96 -4.94 3.14
N ALA A 124 -17.89 -5.54 3.68
CA ALA A 124 -18.02 -6.64 4.63
C ALA A 124 -18.66 -6.20 5.95
N ARG A 125 -18.35 -4.97 6.41
CA ARG A 125 -18.97 -4.38 7.58
C ARG A 125 -20.46 -4.12 7.33
N TYR A 126 -20.81 -3.49 6.20
CA TYR A 126 -22.19 -3.25 5.82
C TYR A 126 -23.00 -4.56 5.80
N VAL A 127 -22.50 -5.58 5.10
CA VAL A 127 -23.17 -6.91 5.03
C VAL A 127 -23.32 -7.56 6.41
N LYS A 128 -22.41 -7.27 7.34
CA LYS A 128 -22.49 -7.82 8.71
C LYS A 128 -23.57 -7.18 9.57
N TYR A 129 -23.75 -5.87 9.45
CA TYR A 129 -24.64 -5.11 10.34
C TYR A 129 -25.97 -4.74 9.70
N HIS A 130 -26.03 -4.66 8.36
CA HIS A 130 -27.20 -4.29 7.55
C HIS A 130 -27.43 -5.29 6.40
N GLY A 131 -27.18 -6.57 6.66
CA GLY A 131 -27.32 -7.62 5.65
C GLY A 131 -28.75 -7.81 5.13
N ASP A 132 -29.73 -7.49 5.95
CA ASP A 132 -31.17 -7.49 5.65
C ASP A 132 -31.61 -6.36 4.71
N GLU A 133 -30.83 -5.27 4.66
CA GLU A 133 -31.09 -4.13 3.76
C GLU A 133 -30.38 -4.28 2.40
N VAL A 134 -29.59 -5.31 2.22
CA VAL A 134 -28.90 -5.58 0.95
C VAL A 134 -29.90 -6.07 -0.07
N THR A 135 -30.08 -5.31 -1.15
CA THR A 135 -30.98 -5.70 -2.24
C THR A 135 -30.42 -6.85 -3.07
N GLY A 136 -31.30 -7.55 -3.80
CA GLY A 136 -30.86 -8.65 -4.67
C GLY A 136 -29.85 -8.22 -5.75
N GLU A 137 -29.97 -6.99 -6.26
CA GLU A 137 -29.01 -6.43 -7.22
C GLU A 137 -27.63 -6.17 -6.57
N GLU A 138 -27.64 -5.61 -5.36
CA GLU A 138 -26.41 -5.36 -4.59
C GLU A 138 -25.70 -6.67 -4.27
N GLU A 139 -26.45 -7.66 -3.80
CA GLU A 139 -25.91 -9.00 -3.52
C GLU A 139 -25.32 -9.65 -4.79
N ALA A 140 -26.03 -9.56 -5.92
CA ALA A 140 -25.55 -10.13 -7.18
C ALA A 140 -24.25 -9.48 -7.66
N ALA A 141 -24.13 -8.16 -7.56
CA ALA A 141 -22.91 -7.43 -7.92
C ALA A 141 -21.74 -7.78 -6.98
N ILE A 142 -21.99 -7.83 -5.66
CA ILE A 142 -20.96 -8.23 -4.68
C ILE A 142 -20.52 -9.66 -4.93
N LYS A 143 -21.42 -10.60 -5.20
CA LYS A 143 -21.12 -12.02 -5.48
C LYS A 143 -20.19 -12.21 -6.67
N LYS A 144 -20.17 -11.32 -7.64
CA LYS A 144 -19.25 -11.38 -8.77
C LYS A 144 -17.80 -11.10 -8.37
N VAL A 145 -17.59 -10.28 -7.33
CA VAL A 145 -16.27 -9.79 -6.91
C VAL A 145 -15.79 -10.47 -5.63
N LEU A 146 -16.68 -10.73 -4.69
CA LEU A 146 -16.38 -11.26 -3.35
C LEU A 146 -17.22 -12.51 -3.05
N ALA A 147 -16.74 -13.36 -2.14
CA ALA A 147 -17.51 -14.49 -1.64
C ALA A 147 -18.56 -14.00 -0.61
N TYR A 148 -19.68 -13.42 -1.07
CA TYR A 148 -20.72 -12.75 -0.28
C TYR A 148 -21.09 -13.48 1.02
N LYS A 149 -21.43 -14.77 0.94
CA LYS A 149 -21.83 -15.59 2.10
C LYS A 149 -20.78 -15.66 3.21
N LYS A 150 -19.53 -15.36 2.91
CA LYS A 150 -18.43 -15.41 3.88
C LYS A 150 -18.10 -14.03 4.48
N LEU A 151 -18.61 -12.93 3.91
CA LEU A 151 -18.20 -11.57 4.27
C LEU A 151 -18.49 -11.24 5.73
N ALA A 152 -19.73 -11.39 6.17
CA ALA A 152 -20.13 -11.11 7.56
C ALA A 152 -19.27 -11.85 8.57
N LYS A 153 -18.99 -13.15 8.32
CA LYS A 153 -18.16 -13.99 9.20
C LYS A 153 -16.67 -13.63 9.13
N LYS A 154 -16.20 -13.22 7.97
CA LYS A 154 -14.78 -12.88 7.73
C LYS A 154 -14.41 -11.46 8.14
N TYR A 155 -15.40 -10.59 8.35
CA TYR A 155 -15.15 -9.23 8.77
C TYR A 155 -14.50 -9.16 10.15
N GLN A 156 -13.31 -8.57 10.17
CA GLN A 156 -12.56 -8.25 11.39
C GLN A 156 -12.17 -6.77 11.33
N PRO A 157 -12.56 -5.92 12.30
CA PRO A 157 -12.35 -4.48 12.25
C PRO A 157 -10.91 -4.06 12.00
N ALA A 158 -9.96 -4.71 12.68
CA ALA A 158 -8.54 -4.36 12.64
C ALA A 158 -7.74 -5.06 11.52
N LEU A 159 -8.33 -6.04 10.80
CA LEU A 159 -7.60 -6.89 9.86
C LEU A 159 -8.37 -7.10 8.56
N SER A 160 -7.88 -6.52 7.46
CA SER A 160 -8.52 -6.63 6.16
C SER A 160 -8.20 -7.93 5.40
N ASP A 161 -7.13 -8.65 5.77
CA ASP A 161 -6.66 -9.82 5.03
C ASP A 161 -7.71 -10.94 4.92
N SER A 162 -8.50 -11.14 5.98
CA SER A 162 -9.56 -12.13 5.98
C SER A 162 -10.66 -11.84 4.94
N VAL A 163 -10.96 -10.56 4.71
CA VAL A 163 -11.94 -10.11 3.73
C VAL A 163 -11.32 -10.09 2.33
N LYS A 164 -10.10 -9.58 2.18
CA LYS A 164 -9.34 -9.61 0.91
C LYS A 164 -9.22 -11.02 0.34
N GLY A 165 -9.03 -12.02 1.21
CA GLY A 165 -8.99 -13.43 0.82
C GLY A 165 -10.31 -13.98 0.27
N THR A 166 -11.39 -13.19 0.25
CA THR A 166 -12.66 -13.55 -0.41
C THR A 166 -12.77 -13.03 -1.85
N TYR A 167 -11.78 -12.24 -2.31
CA TYR A 167 -11.75 -11.70 -3.66
C TYR A 167 -11.63 -12.81 -4.71
N LYS A 168 -12.38 -12.65 -5.77
CA LYS A 168 -12.38 -13.55 -6.91
C LYS A 168 -11.49 -13.00 -8.02
N SER A 169 -10.40 -13.69 -8.30
CA SER A 169 -9.40 -13.27 -9.31
C SER A 169 -9.96 -13.21 -10.72
N GLU A 170 -11.02 -13.96 -11.00
CA GLU A 170 -11.74 -14.00 -12.28
C GLU A 170 -12.67 -12.80 -12.51
N ALA A 171 -12.85 -11.93 -11.51
CA ALA A 171 -13.70 -10.74 -11.62
C ALA A 171 -13.22 -9.82 -12.75
N THR A 172 -14.13 -9.56 -13.70
CA THR A 172 -13.87 -8.71 -14.86
C THR A 172 -13.88 -7.22 -14.49
N SER A 173 -13.38 -6.37 -15.40
CA SER A 173 -13.48 -4.91 -15.20
C SER A 173 -14.92 -4.42 -15.13
N THR A 174 -15.84 -5.09 -15.85
CA THR A 174 -17.29 -4.79 -15.78
C THR A 174 -17.87 -5.17 -14.43
N ASP A 175 -17.49 -6.32 -13.87
CA ASP A 175 -17.94 -6.73 -12.54
C ASP A 175 -17.45 -5.76 -11.46
N LEU A 176 -16.20 -5.30 -11.55
CA LEU A 176 -15.67 -4.28 -10.66
C LEU A 176 -16.40 -2.94 -10.78
N LYS A 177 -16.74 -2.51 -11.99
CA LYS A 177 -17.53 -1.27 -12.20
C LYS A 177 -18.90 -1.37 -11.55
N ASN A 178 -19.61 -2.48 -11.73
CA ASN A 178 -20.90 -2.73 -11.11
C ASN A 178 -20.78 -2.82 -9.58
N TYR A 179 -19.74 -3.47 -9.08
CA TYR A 179 -19.43 -3.52 -7.66
C TYR A 179 -19.22 -2.11 -7.08
N PHE A 180 -18.45 -1.24 -7.73
CA PHE A 180 -18.24 0.13 -7.25
C PHE A 180 -19.52 0.96 -7.24
N LYS A 181 -20.42 0.77 -8.22
CA LYS A 181 -21.73 1.41 -8.22
C LYS A 181 -22.52 1.04 -6.97
N VAL A 182 -22.59 -0.26 -6.69
CA VAL A 182 -23.29 -0.80 -5.52
C VAL A 182 -22.61 -0.38 -4.22
N TRP A 183 -21.28 -0.44 -4.17
CA TRP A 183 -20.49 0.02 -3.03
C TRP A 183 -20.83 1.48 -2.67
N LEU A 184 -20.91 2.36 -3.67
CA LEU A 184 -21.30 3.76 -3.45
C LEU A 184 -22.75 3.89 -2.95
N GLN A 185 -23.69 3.13 -3.54
CA GLN A 185 -25.10 3.13 -3.11
C GLN A 185 -25.24 2.72 -1.63
N MET A 186 -24.60 1.64 -1.23
CA MET A 186 -24.58 1.16 0.15
C MET A 186 -23.93 2.18 1.11
N GLY A 187 -22.85 2.82 0.67
CA GLY A 187 -22.18 3.87 1.46
C GLY A 187 -23.02 5.14 1.63
N LEU A 188 -23.92 5.44 0.68
CA LEU A 188 -24.86 6.55 0.82
C LEU A 188 -26.05 6.20 1.74
N LYS A 189 -26.43 4.92 1.84
CA LYS A 189 -27.45 4.46 2.81
C LYS A 189 -26.93 4.54 4.25
N HIS A 190 -25.72 4.03 4.50
CA HIS A 190 -25.09 3.97 5.82
C HIS A 190 -23.62 4.47 5.77
N PRO A 191 -23.40 5.78 5.65
CA PRO A 191 -22.07 6.35 5.59
C PRO A 191 -21.27 6.15 6.87
N ASP A 192 -21.94 6.09 8.01
CA ASP A 192 -21.35 5.80 9.32
C ASP A 192 -20.62 4.45 9.36
N GLU A 193 -21.20 3.40 8.75
CA GLU A 193 -20.58 2.09 8.65
C GLU A 193 -19.28 2.12 7.83
N TYR A 194 -19.23 2.94 6.79
CA TYR A 194 -18.06 3.12 5.97
C TYR A 194 -16.93 3.85 6.71
N PHE A 195 -17.28 4.91 7.45
CA PHE A 195 -16.32 5.61 8.31
C PHE A 195 -15.82 4.72 9.44
N GLN A 196 -16.71 3.99 10.10
CA GLN A 196 -16.34 3.07 11.17
C GLN A 196 -15.43 1.94 10.67
N ALA A 197 -15.70 1.37 9.48
CA ALA A 197 -14.83 0.36 8.88
C ALA A 197 -13.42 0.91 8.63
N PHE A 198 -13.33 2.13 8.10
CA PHE A 198 -12.06 2.80 7.84
C PHE A 198 -11.30 3.10 9.13
N PHE A 199 -11.94 3.76 10.10
CA PHE A 199 -11.29 4.10 11.38
C PHE A 199 -10.91 2.86 12.18
N ALA A 200 -11.73 1.83 12.21
CA ALA A 200 -11.41 0.58 12.89
C ALA A 200 -10.20 -0.15 12.27
N ASN A 201 -10.05 -0.07 10.95
CA ASN A 201 -8.91 -0.66 10.25
C ASN A 201 -7.63 0.16 10.39
N THR A 202 -7.75 1.48 10.54
CA THR A 202 -6.61 2.41 10.67
C THR A 202 -6.34 2.86 12.11
N TYR A 203 -7.12 2.39 13.05
CA TYR A 203 -7.08 2.76 14.47
C TYR A 203 -5.67 2.76 15.09
N GLY A 204 -4.85 1.77 14.76
CA GLY A 204 -3.48 1.67 15.28
C GLY A 204 -2.56 2.84 14.93
N TYR A 205 -2.88 3.61 13.88
CA TYR A 205 -2.11 4.81 13.51
C TYR A 205 -2.45 6.01 14.40
N TYR A 206 -3.68 6.08 14.93
CA TYR A 206 -4.16 7.22 15.74
C TYR A 206 -4.02 6.97 17.25
N ALA A 207 -4.01 5.71 17.66
CA ALA A 207 -3.93 5.33 19.06
C ALA A 207 -2.88 4.21 19.28
N PRO A 208 -1.59 4.49 19.05
CA PRO A 208 -0.53 3.47 19.06
C PRO A 208 -0.29 2.83 20.44
N LEU A 209 -0.74 3.49 21.53
CA LEU A 209 -0.59 3.02 22.91
C LEU A 209 -1.82 2.28 23.44
N PHE A 210 -2.93 2.30 22.69
CA PHE A 210 -4.17 1.68 23.15
C PHE A 210 -4.19 0.19 22.80
N ASN A 211 -4.25 -0.63 23.83
CA ASN A 211 -4.25 -2.08 23.69
C ASN A 211 -5.69 -2.61 23.64
N SER A 212 -6.23 -2.82 22.45
CA SER A 212 -7.44 -3.62 22.31
C SER A 212 -7.07 -5.11 22.30
N ARG A 213 -7.02 -5.73 23.47
CA ARG A 213 -6.77 -7.18 23.68
C ARG A 213 -5.38 -7.66 23.21
N GLY A 214 -4.31 -7.16 23.83
CA GLY A 214 -3.02 -7.87 23.87
C GLY A 214 -2.09 -7.70 22.68
N GLY A 215 -2.33 -6.78 21.79
CA GLY A 215 -1.42 -6.45 20.70
C GLY A 215 -0.94 -5.00 20.76
N LEU A 216 0.35 -4.81 21.01
CA LEU A 216 0.98 -3.52 20.72
C LEU A 216 0.93 -3.34 19.21
N TYR A 217 0.23 -2.32 18.70
CA TYR A 217 0.06 -2.09 17.26
C TYR A 217 1.37 -1.75 16.51
N LEU A 218 2.48 -1.73 17.20
CA LEU A 218 3.84 -1.62 16.66
C LEU A 218 4.35 -2.93 16.00
N GLY A 219 3.45 -3.75 15.45
CA GLY A 219 3.84 -4.94 14.68
C GLY A 219 4.34 -6.14 15.49
N LEU A 220 4.32 -6.06 16.82
CA LEU A 220 4.71 -7.18 17.69
C LEU A 220 3.59 -8.21 17.89
N SER A 221 2.36 -7.90 17.49
CA SER A 221 1.21 -8.80 17.62
C SER A 221 1.28 -10.05 16.72
N THR A 222 2.19 -10.08 15.77
CA THR A 222 2.38 -11.19 14.82
C THR A 222 3.66 -11.98 15.05
N VAL A 223 4.54 -11.58 15.96
CA VAL A 223 5.64 -12.45 16.40
C VAL A 223 5.07 -13.47 17.38
N ARG A 224 4.37 -14.47 16.88
CA ARG A 224 4.22 -15.71 17.61
C ARG A 224 5.61 -16.31 17.70
N PHE A 225 6.25 -16.16 18.86
CA PHE A 225 7.37 -17.04 19.21
C PHE A 225 6.82 -18.45 19.15
N TYR A 226 7.19 -19.19 18.13
CA TYR A 226 6.99 -20.63 18.10
C TYR A 226 7.83 -21.18 19.27
N ARG A 227 7.21 -21.31 20.41
CA ARG A 227 7.77 -22.01 21.54
C ARG A 227 7.89 -23.47 21.08
N SER A 228 9.04 -23.81 20.56
CA SER A 228 9.39 -25.18 20.24
C SER A 228 9.20 -25.96 21.54
N ASN A 229 8.17 -26.82 21.60
CA ASN A 229 8.02 -27.82 22.65
C ASN A 229 9.07 -28.90 22.43
N ARG A 230 10.34 -28.56 22.38
CA ARG A 230 11.41 -29.54 22.62
C ARG A 230 11.59 -29.63 24.12
N LYS A 231 10.95 -30.66 24.70
CA LYS A 231 11.37 -31.19 25.97
C LYS A 231 12.79 -31.76 25.74
N TRP A 232 13.74 -31.16 26.39
CA TRP A 232 15.06 -31.76 26.63
C TRP A 232 14.93 -32.76 27.77
#